data_fcc248caa3fbadfaa731b49760db1186
#
_entry.id   fcc248caa3fbadfaa731b49760db1186
#
_cell.length_a   1.000
_cell.length_b   1.000
_cell.length_c   1.000
_cell.angle_alpha   90.00
_cell.angle_beta   90.00
_cell.angle_gamma   90.00
#
_symmetry.space_group_name_H-M   'P 1'
#
loop_
_entity.id
_entity.type
_entity.pdbx_description
1 polymer ?
#
loop_
_entity_poly.entity_id
_entity_poly.type
_entity_poly.pdbx_seq_one_letter_code
_entity_poly.pdbx_strand_id
1 'polypeptide(L)'
;MRTCVQAGVLAVGRPLRAQPRPARVVFLNPGESVERGTGPLWRSLGRFMTLAARALDLELEVVYAERDHLLMLRQAEEVARRAAAPDYVVIVNEKMAARQMLESLSRSPAKVLVIHNDLTAEQRRQIGNERQQFGRWIGTAVADNARGGWRLMEELYRQVGQSEPRIIGITGDPNTPVSIERAQGVQQYVDRAGRGRILQLAHGDWSYADGEQKGRVLLARYPDANIIWAANDSMALGALRAVREHASGVRVGGMGGWPDALESIAAGGQAATAAGHNLIGAWAMVLLHDYHHGHDFAEHGGPAQKLDYLFVVHRGNVARYEELLFRQAETLDFRRYSKVAQAGRSRSGRYDFTIERLVSKARGS
;
A
#
# COMPACT_ATOMS: atom_id res chain seq x y z
N MET A 1 -78.70 -11.85 2.13
CA MET A 1 -77.55 -12.16 1.22
C MET A 1 -76.58 -10.98 1.26
N ARG A 2 -75.45 -11.13 1.91
CA ARG A 2 -74.36 -10.14 1.91
C ARG A 2 -73.15 -10.78 1.22
N THR A 3 -72.81 -10.27 0.04
CA THR A 3 -71.69 -10.71 -0.78
C THR A 3 -70.40 -10.09 -0.26
N CYS A 4 -69.48 -10.90 0.24
CA CYS A 4 -68.11 -10.45 0.54
C CYS A 4 -67.28 -10.46 -0.73
N VAL A 5 -66.77 -9.27 -1.11
CA VAL A 5 -65.77 -9.11 -2.14
C VAL A 5 -64.38 -9.21 -1.48
N GLN A 6 -63.65 -10.29 -1.76
CA GLN A 6 -62.23 -10.41 -1.41
C GLN A 6 -61.37 -9.62 -2.37
N ALA A 7 -60.70 -8.58 -1.89
CA ALA A 7 -59.68 -7.87 -2.62
C ALA A 7 -58.35 -8.65 -2.58
N GLY A 8 -57.96 -9.25 -3.70
CA GLY A 8 -56.67 -9.89 -3.86
C GLY A 8 -55.53 -8.83 -3.93
N VAL A 9 -54.65 -8.85 -2.95
CA VAL A 9 -53.41 -8.06 -2.99
C VAL A 9 -52.41 -8.75 -3.92
N LEU A 10 -52.22 -8.19 -5.10
CA LEU A 10 -51.12 -8.57 -6.01
C LEU A 10 -49.78 -8.12 -5.39
N ALA A 11 -49.01 -9.03 -4.87
CA ALA A 11 -47.62 -8.79 -4.49
C ALA A 11 -46.79 -8.53 -5.74
N VAL A 12 -46.44 -7.27 -5.97
CA VAL A 12 -45.49 -6.89 -7.00
C VAL A 12 -44.12 -7.39 -6.56
N GLY A 13 -43.70 -8.54 -7.10
CA GLY A 13 -42.36 -9.06 -6.90
C GLY A 13 -41.31 -8.05 -7.36
N ARG A 14 -40.41 -7.64 -6.45
CA ARG A 14 -39.23 -6.85 -6.83
C ARG A 14 -38.46 -7.65 -7.88
N PRO A 15 -38.10 -7.04 -9.05
CA PRO A 15 -37.30 -7.72 -10.03
C PRO A 15 -35.99 -8.16 -9.36
N LEU A 16 -35.66 -9.45 -9.43
CA LEU A 16 -34.35 -9.98 -9.09
C LEU A 16 -33.34 -9.24 -9.96
N ARG A 17 -32.57 -8.33 -9.33
CA ARG A 17 -31.44 -7.70 -9.99
C ARG A 17 -30.48 -8.83 -10.36
N ALA A 18 -30.32 -9.09 -11.66
CA ALA A 18 -29.28 -10.00 -12.15
C ALA A 18 -27.96 -9.62 -11.49
N GLN A 19 -27.26 -10.60 -10.92
CA GLN A 19 -25.95 -10.34 -10.37
C GLN A 19 -25.06 -9.82 -11.51
N PRO A 20 -24.36 -8.71 -11.31
CA PRO A 20 -23.46 -8.21 -12.33
C PRO A 20 -22.40 -9.28 -12.61
N ARG A 21 -22.03 -9.44 -13.90
CA ARG A 21 -20.93 -10.34 -14.26
C ARG A 21 -19.66 -9.97 -13.51
N PRO A 22 -18.72 -10.92 -13.32
CA PRO A 22 -17.41 -10.61 -12.75
C PRO A 22 -16.74 -9.44 -13.50
N ALA A 23 -16.21 -8.47 -12.74
CA ALA A 23 -15.52 -7.34 -13.34
C ALA A 23 -14.12 -7.76 -13.80
N ARG A 24 -13.75 -7.35 -15.02
CA ARG A 24 -12.42 -7.59 -15.58
C ARG A 24 -11.48 -6.44 -15.20
N VAL A 25 -10.39 -6.76 -14.53
CA VAL A 25 -9.39 -5.82 -14.05
C VAL A 25 -8.05 -6.14 -14.68
N VAL A 26 -7.38 -5.15 -15.23
CA VAL A 26 -5.98 -5.24 -15.68
C VAL A 26 -5.11 -4.40 -14.74
N PHE A 27 -4.08 -5.01 -14.17
CA PHE A 27 -3.08 -4.28 -13.39
C PHE A 27 -1.78 -4.14 -14.17
N LEU A 28 -1.43 -2.89 -14.52
CA LEU A 28 -0.13 -2.56 -15.09
C LEU A 28 0.89 -2.43 -13.96
N ASN A 29 1.60 -3.52 -13.71
CA ASN A 29 2.53 -3.67 -12.61
C ASN A 29 3.94 -3.22 -13.05
N PRO A 30 4.54 -2.17 -12.45
CA PRO A 30 5.86 -1.69 -12.85
C PRO A 30 7.01 -2.64 -12.47
N GLY A 31 6.73 -3.70 -11.73
CA GLY A 31 7.71 -4.66 -11.24
C GLY A 31 8.16 -5.68 -12.27
N GLU A 32 8.98 -6.60 -11.79
CA GLU A 32 9.48 -7.74 -12.52
C GLU A 32 8.56 -8.96 -12.31
N SER A 33 8.32 -9.71 -13.39
CA SER A 33 7.59 -11.00 -13.33
C SER A 33 8.38 -12.07 -12.59
N VAL A 34 9.72 -12.00 -12.68
CA VAL A 34 10.68 -12.83 -11.93
C VAL A 34 11.61 -11.90 -11.17
N GLU A 35 11.85 -12.17 -9.89
CA GLU A 35 12.73 -11.35 -9.03
C GLU A 35 14.16 -11.31 -9.59
N ARG A 36 14.68 -10.10 -9.79
CA ARG A 36 16.04 -9.86 -10.33
C ARG A 36 16.82 -8.84 -9.49
N GLY A 37 16.45 -8.68 -8.22
CA GLY A 37 17.17 -7.83 -7.26
C GLY A 37 16.52 -6.50 -6.94
N THR A 38 15.32 -6.20 -7.47
CA THR A 38 14.58 -4.96 -7.14
C THR A 38 13.70 -5.08 -5.89
N GLY A 39 13.71 -6.26 -5.26
CA GLY A 39 12.95 -6.56 -4.05
C GLY A 39 11.52 -7.06 -4.32
N PRO A 40 10.90 -7.71 -3.32
CA PRO A 40 9.69 -8.50 -3.51
C PRO A 40 8.39 -7.69 -3.60
N LEU A 41 8.44 -6.34 -3.50
CA LEU A 41 7.25 -5.49 -3.40
C LEU A 41 6.22 -5.80 -4.49
N TRP A 42 6.61 -5.68 -5.75
CA TRP A 42 5.70 -5.70 -6.88
C TRP A 42 5.06 -7.07 -7.11
N ARG A 43 5.83 -8.14 -6.90
CA ARG A 43 5.32 -9.51 -6.96
C ARG A 43 4.38 -9.79 -5.80
N SER A 44 4.76 -9.40 -4.59
CA SER A 44 3.94 -9.55 -3.39
C SER A 44 2.62 -8.76 -3.51
N LEU A 45 2.67 -7.54 -4.04
CA LEU A 45 1.48 -6.73 -4.32
C LEU A 45 0.55 -7.44 -5.32
N GLY A 46 1.08 -7.92 -6.44
CA GLY A 46 0.34 -8.70 -7.42
C GLY A 46 -0.28 -9.97 -6.84
N ARG A 47 0.46 -10.68 -5.96
CA ARG A 47 -0.05 -11.85 -5.23
C ARG A 47 -1.27 -11.51 -4.37
N PHE A 48 -1.18 -10.50 -3.50
CA PHE A 48 -2.31 -10.11 -2.65
C PHE A 48 -3.50 -9.59 -3.46
N MET A 49 -3.22 -8.90 -4.57
CA MET A 49 -4.26 -8.48 -5.51
C MET A 49 -5.00 -9.69 -6.10
N THR A 50 -4.27 -10.74 -6.49
CA THR A 50 -4.84 -11.99 -6.99
C THR A 50 -5.68 -12.73 -5.94
N LEU A 51 -5.20 -12.78 -4.68
CA LEU A 51 -5.95 -13.40 -3.58
C LEU A 51 -7.27 -12.67 -3.31
N ALA A 52 -7.22 -11.33 -3.30
CA ALA A 52 -8.43 -10.53 -3.11
C ALA A 52 -9.39 -10.63 -4.31
N ALA A 53 -8.87 -10.65 -5.54
CA ALA A 53 -9.67 -10.82 -6.74
C ALA A 53 -10.46 -12.13 -6.72
N ARG A 54 -9.80 -13.25 -6.37
CA ARG A 54 -10.47 -14.57 -6.21
C ARG A 54 -11.54 -14.54 -5.12
N ALA A 55 -11.26 -13.93 -3.97
CA ALA A 55 -12.20 -13.85 -2.86
C ALA A 55 -13.44 -13.00 -3.20
N LEU A 56 -13.31 -12.04 -4.12
CA LEU A 56 -14.34 -11.06 -4.50
C LEU A 56 -14.98 -11.35 -5.87
N ASP A 57 -14.68 -12.49 -6.49
CA ASP A 57 -15.18 -12.88 -7.82
C ASP A 57 -14.86 -11.81 -8.89
N LEU A 58 -13.59 -11.40 -8.97
CA LEU A 58 -13.05 -10.48 -9.97
C LEU A 58 -12.08 -11.23 -10.89
N GLU A 59 -12.11 -10.94 -12.19
CA GLU A 59 -11.14 -11.43 -13.16
C GLU A 59 -9.94 -10.47 -13.19
N LEU A 60 -8.76 -10.94 -12.77
CA LEU A 60 -7.54 -10.13 -12.73
C LEU A 60 -6.49 -10.62 -13.71
N GLU A 61 -6.03 -9.72 -14.57
CA GLU A 61 -4.81 -9.85 -15.37
C GLU A 61 -3.72 -8.96 -14.80
N VAL A 62 -2.53 -9.51 -14.54
CA VAL A 62 -1.35 -8.74 -14.09
C VAL A 62 -0.34 -8.70 -15.23
N VAL A 63 -0.02 -7.49 -15.69
CA VAL A 63 0.94 -7.24 -16.78
C VAL A 63 2.17 -6.56 -16.20
N TYR A 64 3.32 -7.23 -16.24
CA TYR A 64 4.56 -6.73 -15.68
C TYR A 64 5.33 -5.88 -16.69
N ALA A 65 5.86 -4.76 -16.25
CA ALA A 65 6.65 -3.83 -17.07
C ALA A 65 8.18 -3.98 -16.85
N GLU A 66 8.62 -5.00 -16.12
CA GLU A 66 10.03 -5.38 -15.96
C GLU A 66 10.95 -4.21 -15.54
N ARG A 67 10.44 -3.29 -14.69
CA ARG A 67 11.09 -2.04 -14.27
C ARG A 67 11.35 -1.03 -15.42
N ASP A 68 10.83 -1.31 -16.62
CA ASP A 68 10.88 -0.41 -17.77
C ASP A 68 9.60 0.45 -17.85
N HIS A 69 9.70 1.73 -17.49
CA HIS A 69 8.56 2.64 -17.53
C HIS A 69 8.07 2.94 -18.97
N LEU A 70 8.93 2.82 -19.99
CA LEU A 70 8.53 2.96 -21.38
C LEU A 70 7.71 1.75 -21.84
N LEU A 71 8.06 0.54 -21.38
CA LEU A 71 7.22 -0.63 -21.58
C LEU A 71 5.86 -0.46 -20.92
N MET A 72 5.80 0.07 -19.70
CA MET A 72 4.55 0.34 -18.99
C MET A 72 3.65 1.31 -19.76
N LEU A 73 4.22 2.36 -20.39
CA LEU A 73 3.47 3.28 -21.24
C LEU A 73 2.89 2.57 -22.49
N ARG A 74 3.69 1.74 -23.16
CA ARG A 74 3.24 0.93 -24.30
C ARG A 74 2.11 -0.03 -23.91
N GLN A 75 2.23 -0.69 -22.76
CA GLN A 75 1.20 -1.57 -22.21
C GLN A 75 -0.12 -0.82 -21.95
N ALA A 76 -0.06 0.41 -21.44
CA ALA A 76 -1.26 1.25 -21.27
C ALA A 76 -1.94 1.56 -22.63
N GLU A 77 -1.17 1.84 -23.68
CA GLU A 77 -1.69 2.03 -25.02
C GLU A 77 -2.30 0.73 -25.60
N GLU A 78 -1.65 -0.40 -25.40
CA GLU A 78 -2.16 -1.70 -25.85
C GLU A 78 -3.49 -2.05 -25.18
N VAL A 79 -3.59 -1.85 -23.86
CA VAL A 79 -4.85 -2.06 -23.12
C VAL A 79 -5.93 -1.10 -23.61
N ALA A 80 -5.58 0.15 -23.89
CA ALA A 80 -6.55 1.14 -24.41
C ALA A 80 -7.12 0.78 -25.79
N ARG A 81 -6.36 0.02 -26.61
CA ARG A 81 -6.76 -0.41 -27.96
C ARG A 81 -7.44 -1.78 -28.01
N ARG A 82 -7.57 -2.48 -26.88
CA ARG A 82 -8.20 -3.81 -26.84
C ARG A 82 -9.65 -3.75 -27.34
N ALA A 83 -10.00 -4.62 -28.28
CA ALA A 83 -11.39 -4.73 -28.78
C ALA A 83 -12.37 -5.07 -27.64
N ALA A 84 -11.95 -5.94 -26.71
CA ALA A 84 -12.69 -6.24 -25.50
C ALA A 84 -12.03 -5.50 -24.32
N ALA A 85 -12.36 -4.24 -24.14
CA ALA A 85 -11.81 -3.42 -23.05
C ALA A 85 -12.11 -4.03 -21.67
N PRO A 86 -11.19 -3.97 -20.70
CA PRO A 86 -11.48 -4.32 -19.32
C PRO A 86 -12.46 -3.31 -18.70
N ASP A 87 -13.08 -3.66 -17.57
CA ASP A 87 -13.92 -2.72 -16.82
C ASP A 87 -13.05 -1.71 -16.07
N TYR A 88 -11.89 -2.19 -15.58
CA TYR A 88 -10.97 -1.39 -14.78
C TYR A 88 -9.52 -1.63 -15.20
N VAL A 89 -8.72 -0.56 -15.14
CA VAL A 89 -7.26 -0.62 -15.24
C VAL A 89 -6.68 -0.03 -13.96
N VAL A 90 -5.80 -0.78 -13.32
CA VAL A 90 -5.05 -0.31 -12.15
C VAL A 90 -3.65 0.06 -12.60
N ILE A 91 -3.20 1.25 -12.24
CA ILE A 91 -1.88 1.78 -12.60
C ILE A 91 -1.15 2.32 -11.38
N VAL A 92 0.15 2.50 -11.52
CA VAL A 92 1.03 3.10 -10.51
C VAL A 92 1.74 4.30 -11.11
N ASN A 93 1.89 5.38 -10.34
CA ASN A 93 2.66 6.54 -10.79
C ASN A 93 4.17 6.30 -10.65
N GLU A 94 4.66 5.21 -11.26
CA GLU A 94 6.09 4.89 -11.31
C GLU A 94 6.80 5.83 -12.30
N LYS A 95 7.93 6.41 -11.86
CA LYS A 95 8.70 7.39 -12.67
C LYS A 95 7.83 8.52 -13.25
N MET A 96 6.78 8.93 -12.52
CA MET A 96 5.81 9.95 -12.92
C MET A 96 5.01 9.64 -14.21
N ALA A 97 4.90 8.37 -14.59
CA ALA A 97 4.27 7.95 -15.84
C ALA A 97 2.72 7.98 -15.81
N ALA A 98 2.09 8.18 -14.64
CA ALA A 98 0.61 8.09 -14.52
C ALA A 98 -0.12 9.06 -15.45
N ARG A 99 0.38 10.29 -15.65
CA ARG A 99 -0.24 11.25 -16.57
C ARG A 99 -0.37 10.69 -17.98
N GLN A 100 0.73 10.20 -18.54
CA GLN A 100 0.75 9.66 -19.91
C GLN A 100 -0.11 8.39 -20.04
N MET A 101 -0.13 7.54 -18.99
CA MET A 101 -1.03 6.38 -18.97
C MET A 101 -2.50 6.79 -18.91
N LEU A 102 -2.87 7.81 -18.12
CA LEU A 102 -4.22 8.35 -18.07
C LEU A 102 -4.65 8.93 -19.42
N GLU A 103 -3.75 9.66 -20.10
CA GLU A 103 -3.98 10.17 -21.46
C GLU A 103 -4.26 9.04 -22.45
N SER A 104 -3.46 7.97 -22.44
CA SER A 104 -3.64 6.80 -23.31
C SER A 104 -4.95 6.06 -22.99
N LEU A 105 -5.21 5.78 -21.72
CA LEU A 105 -6.37 5.04 -21.25
C LEU A 105 -7.68 5.84 -21.38
N SER A 106 -7.64 7.17 -21.51
CA SER A 106 -8.83 7.99 -21.74
C SER A 106 -9.57 7.63 -23.04
N ARG A 107 -8.88 6.98 -23.98
CA ARG A 107 -9.45 6.48 -25.25
C ARG A 107 -10.24 5.18 -25.10
N SER A 108 -10.12 4.52 -23.94
CA SER A 108 -10.83 3.28 -23.60
C SER A 108 -12.06 3.56 -22.74
N PRO A 109 -13.10 2.72 -22.78
CA PRO A 109 -14.20 2.79 -21.82
C PRO A 109 -13.80 2.36 -20.40
N ALA A 110 -12.63 1.76 -20.21
CA ALA A 110 -12.13 1.31 -18.91
C ALA A 110 -12.02 2.46 -17.92
N LYS A 111 -12.37 2.18 -16.66
CA LYS A 111 -12.15 3.10 -15.55
C LYS A 111 -10.76 2.86 -14.94
N VAL A 112 -10.11 3.90 -14.48
CA VAL A 112 -8.73 3.83 -13.99
C VAL A 112 -8.67 4.10 -12.48
N LEU A 113 -7.95 3.26 -11.75
CA LEU A 113 -7.58 3.45 -10.36
C LEU A 113 -6.05 3.56 -10.25
N VAL A 114 -5.56 4.65 -9.69
CA VAL A 114 -4.13 4.81 -9.37
C VAL A 114 -3.88 4.23 -7.98
N ILE A 115 -2.80 3.45 -7.81
CA ILE A 115 -2.46 2.87 -6.50
C ILE A 115 -0.99 3.09 -6.14
N HIS A 116 -0.67 2.91 -4.87
CA HIS A 116 0.68 2.87 -4.28
C HIS A 116 1.42 4.21 -4.32
N ASN A 117 1.75 4.72 -5.51
CA ASN A 117 2.35 6.05 -5.70
C ASN A 117 1.31 7.03 -6.23
N ASP A 118 1.07 8.11 -5.51
CA ASP A 118 0.19 9.20 -5.94
C ASP A 118 0.86 10.06 -7.01
N LEU A 119 0.08 10.88 -7.68
CA LEU A 119 0.59 11.93 -8.55
C LEU A 119 1.28 13.01 -7.70
N THR A 120 2.33 13.59 -8.25
CA THR A 120 2.99 14.73 -7.61
C THR A 120 2.08 15.97 -7.65
N ALA A 121 2.34 16.94 -6.77
CA ALA A 121 1.62 18.19 -6.79
C ALA A 121 1.73 18.91 -8.15
N GLU A 122 2.88 18.79 -8.83
CA GLU A 122 3.07 19.33 -10.19
C GLU A 122 2.19 18.63 -11.22
N GLN A 123 2.14 17.30 -11.22
CA GLN A 123 1.26 16.56 -12.10
C GLN A 123 -0.22 16.93 -11.86
N ARG A 124 -0.63 17.08 -10.60
CA ARG A 124 -1.99 17.49 -10.26
C ARG A 124 -2.32 18.92 -10.71
N ARG A 125 -1.35 19.84 -10.69
CA ARG A 125 -1.56 21.19 -11.30
C ARG A 125 -1.81 21.12 -12.81
N GLN A 126 -1.20 20.17 -13.49
CA GLN A 126 -1.32 20.02 -14.95
C GLN A 126 -2.61 19.32 -15.40
N ILE A 127 -3.04 18.30 -14.66
CA ILE A 127 -4.15 17.44 -15.09
C ILE A 127 -5.36 17.42 -14.15
N GLY A 128 -5.31 18.18 -13.06
CA GLY A 128 -6.37 18.20 -12.06
C GLY A 128 -6.37 16.97 -11.15
N ASN A 129 -7.48 16.80 -10.43
CA ASN A 129 -7.70 15.68 -9.53
C ASN A 129 -8.55 14.60 -10.21
N GLU A 130 -8.79 13.51 -9.48
CA GLU A 130 -9.65 12.40 -9.86
C GLU A 130 -11.01 12.93 -10.34
N ARG A 131 -11.51 12.30 -11.42
CA ARG A 131 -12.85 12.60 -12.03
C ARG A 131 -13.02 14.00 -12.61
N GLN A 132 -11.95 14.81 -12.70
CA GLN A 132 -11.99 16.14 -13.31
C GLN A 132 -11.66 16.03 -14.81
N GLN A 133 -10.44 16.35 -15.23
CA GLN A 133 -10.02 16.29 -16.62
C GLN A 133 -10.14 14.87 -17.21
N PHE A 134 -9.79 13.86 -16.43
CA PHE A 134 -9.96 12.45 -16.79
C PHE A 134 -11.12 11.83 -16.02
N GLY A 135 -12.34 11.97 -16.52
CA GLY A 135 -13.56 11.50 -15.83
C GLY A 135 -13.56 9.99 -15.53
N ARG A 136 -12.75 9.20 -16.26
CA ARG A 136 -12.58 7.77 -16.03
C ARG A 136 -11.49 7.42 -15.01
N TRP A 137 -10.67 8.35 -14.62
CA TRP A 137 -9.82 8.21 -13.45
C TRP A 137 -10.68 8.31 -12.19
N ILE A 138 -11.21 7.16 -11.75
CA ILE A 138 -12.24 7.11 -10.70
C ILE A 138 -11.69 7.35 -9.31
N GLY A 139 -10.39 7.16 -9.10
CA GLY A 139 -9.78 7.38 -7.80
C GLY A 139 -8.31 7.05 -7.73
N THR A 140 -7.73 7.41 -6.60
CA THR A 140 -6.36 7.07 -6.18
C THR A 140 -6.42 6.43 -4.80
N ALA A 141 -5.69 5.33 -4.59
CA ALA A 141 -5.61 4.66 -3.30
C ALA A 141 -4.14 4.42 -2.93
N VAL A 142 -3.67 5.10 -1.88
CA VAL A 142 -2.29 5.02 -1.40
C VAL A 142 -2.25 4.76 0.11
N ALA A 143 -1.15 4.17 0.58
CA ALA A 143 -0.92 4.07 2.02
C ALA A 143 -0.70 5.45 2.64
N ASP A 144 -1.11 5.64 3.89
CA ASP A 144 -0.67 6.78 4.69
C ASP A 144 0.79 6.58 5.10
N ASN A 145 1.71 6.92 4.20
CA ASN A 145 3.14 6.76 4.39
C ASN A 145 3.69 7.66 5.50
N ALA A 146 3.11 8.84 5.69
CA ALA A 146 3.49 9.73 6.79
C ALA A 146 3.12 9.09 8.14
N ARG A 147 1.92 8.51 8.23
CA ARG A 147 1.51 7.78 9.44
C ARG A 147 2.38 6.54 9.69
N GLY A 148 2.80 5.84 8.61
CA GLY A 148 3.74 4.73 8.69
C GLY A 148 5.10 5.16 9.26
N GLY A 149 5.68 6.25 8.73
CA GLY A 149 6.94 6.83 9.24
C GLY A 149 6.84 7.29 10.69
N TRP A 150 5.72 7.94 11.04
CA TRP A 150 5.41 8.33 12.43
C TRP A 150 5.42 7.13 13.37
N ARG A 151 4.62 6.07 13.07
CA ARG A 151 4.50 4.87 13.92
C ARG A 151 5.82 4.13 14.07
N LEU A 152 6.62 4.05 13.00
CA LEU A 152 7.93 3.43 13.08
C LEU A 152 8.85 4.22 14.02
N MET A 153 8.88 5.55 13.91
CA MET A 153 9.70 6.38 14.78
C MET A 153 9.25 6.28 16.25
N GLU A 154 7.94 6.26 16.50
CA GLU A 154 7.38 6.02 17.83
C GLU A 154 7.91 4.73 18.46
N GLU A 155 7.94 3.63 17.69
CA GLU A 155 8.47 2.36 18.14
C GLU A 155 9.98 2.41 18.39
N LEU A 156 10.76 3.08 17.53
CA LEU A 156 12.19 3.24 17.72
C LEU A 156 12.51 4.06 18.98
N TYR A 157 11.74 5.11 19.26
CA TYR A 157 11.85 5.88 20.50
C TYR A 157 11.54 5.03 21.73
N ARG A 158 10.51 4.20 21.65
CA ARG A 158 10.17 3.25 22.73
C ARG A 158 11.34 2.30 23.01
N GLN A 159 12.06 1.85 21.98
CA GLN A 159 13.18 0.91 22.12
C GLN A 159 14.49 1.54 22.64
N VAL A 160 14.73 2.82 22.39
CA VAL A 160 15.88 3.53 23.01
C VAL A 160 15.58 3.97 24.44
N GLY A 161 14.33 3.92 24.89
CA GLY A 161 13.90 4.16 26.26
C GLY A 161 14.20 5.59 26.74
N GLN A 162 14.95 5.73 27.83
CA GLN A 162 15.27 7.02 28.43
C GLN A 162 16.45 7.72 27.76
N SER A 163 17.21 7.05 26.89
CA SER A 163 18.30 7.68 26.16
C SER A 163 17.79 8.77 25.23
N GLU A 164 18.50 9.89 25.13
CA GLU A 164 18.16 10.97 24.22
C GLU A 164 18.26 10.49 22.76
N PRO A 165 17.18 10.52 21.97
CA PRO A 165 17.21 10.02 20.60
C PRO A 165 18.05 10.92 19.68
N ARG A 166 19.05 10.33 19.04
CA ARG A 166 19.96 10.96 18.07
C ARG A 166 19.84 10.21 16.77
N ILE A 167 19.10 10.80 15.84
CA ILE A 167 18.61 10.11 14.66
C ILE A 167 19.44 10.47 13.44
N ILE A 168 19.94 9.48 12.74
CA ILE A 168 20.38 9.60 11.35
C ILE A 168 19.41 8.82 10.47
N GLY A 169 19.25 9.23 9.21
CA GLY A 169 18.28 8.55 8.34
C GLY A 169 18.72 8.47 6.89
N ILE A 170 18.15 7.49 6.20
CA ILE A 170 18.35 7.26 4.77
C ILE A 170 16.97 7.28 4.13
N THR A 171 16.65 8.40 3.43
CA THR A 171 15.40 8.51 2.68
C THR A 171 15.51 7.74 1.36
N GLY A 172 14.44 7.66 0.58
CA GLY A 172 14.53 7.22 -0.80
C GLY A 172 14.83 8.40 -1.74
N ASP A 173 14.56 8.20 -3.04
CA ASP A 173 14.67 9.24 -4.06
C ASP A 173 13.87 10.49 -3.66
N PRO A 174 14.47 11.68 -3.66
CA PRO A 174 13.84 12.92 -3.22
C PRO A 174 12.64 13.37 -4.09
N ASN A 175 12.53 12.84 -5.31
CA ASN A 175 11.43 13.17 -6.23
C ASN A 175 10.25 12.19 -6.10
N THR A 176 10.34 11.18 -5.25
CA THR A 176 9.30 10.18 -5.07
C THR A 176 8.38 10.57 -3.91
N PRO A 177 7.06 10.77 -4.14
CA PRO A 177 6.12 11.16 -3.08
C PRO A 177 6.18 10.28 -1.84
N VAL A 178 6.30 8.95 -2.03
CA VAL A 178 6.44 7.98 -0.93
C VAL A 178 7.67 8.28 -0.05
N SER A 179 8.82 8.65 -0.65
CA SER A 179 10.03 9.00 0.09
C SER A 179 9.81 10.24 0.96
N ILE A 180 9.24 11.27 0.35
CA ILE A 180 8.95 12.54 1.02
C ILE A 180 7.97 12.33 2.18
N GLU A 181 6.85 11.64 1.95
CA GLU A 181 5.84 11.41 2.97
C GLU A 181 6.38 10.59 4.17
N ARG A 182 7.17 9.55 3.91
CA ARG A 182 7.80 8.75 4.97
C ARG A 182 8.69 9.60 5.86
N ALA A 183 9.56 10.43 5.25
CA ALA A 183 10.42 11.34 5.98
C ALA A 183 9.65 12.43 6.74
N GLN A 184 8.58 12.96 6.16
CA GLN A 184 7.69 13.92 6.84
C GLN A 184 7.07 13.30 8.11
N GLY A 185 6.62 12.05 8.04
CA GLY A 185 6.08 11.37 9.21
C GLY A 185 7.09 11.19 10.35
N VAL A 186 8.33 10.89 9.99
CA VAL A 186 9.46 10.83 10.94
C VAL A 186 9.71 12.20 11.58
N GLN A 187 9.82 13.25 10.78
CA GLN A 187 10.03 14.61 11.28
C GLN A 187 8.89 15.05 12.21
N GLN A 188 7.65 14.86 11.79
CA GLN A 188 6.47 15.20 12.59
C GLN A 188 6.46 14.48 13.95
N TYR A 189 6.89 13.21 14.00
CA TYR A 189 7.00 12.49 15.27
C TYR A 189 8.06 13.13 16.16
N VAL A 190 9.27 13.38 15.65
CA VAL A 190 10.38 13.97 16.41
C VAL A 190 9.98 15.34 16.98
N ASP A 191 9.36 16.19 16.15
CA ASP A 191 8.87 17.50 16.57
C ASP A 191 7.83 17.39 17.71
N ARG A 192 6.92 16.42 17.58
CA ARG A 192 5.85 16.20 18.57
C ARG A 192 6.36 15.61 19.88
N ALA A 193 7.37 14.73 19.81
CA ALA A 193 7.92 14.03 20.98
C ALA A 193 8.60 14.98 21.97
N GLY A 194 9.03 16.17 21.51
CA GLY A 194 9.67 17.20 22.34
C GLY A 194 11.03 16.78 22.91
N ARG A 195 11.60 15.68 22.42
CA ARG A 195 12.94 15.19 22.76
C ARG A 195 13.58 14.52 21.55
N GLY A 196 14.90 14.45 21.53
CA GLY A 196 15.67 13.91 20.42
C GLY A 196 15.77 14.88 19.24
N ARG A 197 16.60 14.52 18.29
CA ARG A 197 16.80 15.31 17.06
C ARG A 197 17.26 14.47 15.89
N ILE A 198 16.85 14.87 14.72
CA ILE A 198 17.41 14.36 13.47
C ILE A 198 18.71 15.08 13.20
N LEU A 199 19.81 14.32 13.16
CA LEU A 199 21.15 14.84 12.92
C LEU A 199 21.38 15.06 11.42
N GLN A 200 20.97 14.07 10.61
CA GLN A 200 21.01 14.16 9.14
C GLN A 200 20.08 13.12 8.51
N LEU A 201 19.42 13.52 7.40
CA LEU A 201 18.80 12.63 6.44
C LEU A 201 19.60 12.66 5.14
N ALA A 202 20.03 11.49 4.65
CA ALA A 202 20.68 11.32 3.37
C ALA A 202 19.72 10.71 2.35
N HIS A 203 19.75 11.14 1.09
CA HIS A 203 18.93 10.52 0.04
C HIS A 203 19.56 9.21 -0.42
N GLY A 204 18.75 8.16 -0.55
CA GLY A 204 19.13 6.84 -1.01
C GLY A 204 18.46 6.46 -2.33
N ASP A 205 18.91 5.35 -2.90
CA ASP A 205 18.43 4.78 -4.16
C ASP A 205 17.56 3.52 -3.98
N TRP A 206 17.11 3.27 -2.73
CA TRP A 206 16.32 2.11 -2.31
C TRP A 206 17.09 0.79 -2.21
N SER A 207 18.40 0.75 -2.56
CA SER A 207 19.18 -0.48 -2.57
C SER A 207 19.83 -0.79 -1.22
N TYR A 208 20.14 -2.07 -1.01
CA TYR A 208 20.91 -2.55 0.14
C TYR A 208 22.31 -1.94 0.17
N ALA A 209 23.01 -1.93 -0.98
CA ALA A 209 24.38 -1.44 -1.10
C ALA A 209 24.50 0.05 -0.74
N ASP A 210 23.55 0.86 -1.21
CA ASP A 210 23.50 2.28 -0.89
C ASP A 210 23.18 2.50 0.59
N GLY A 211 22.28 1.69 1.16
CA GLY A 211 21.98 1.70 2.59
C GLY A 211 23.20 1.39 3.45
N GLU A 212 24.02 0.42 3.05
CA GLU A 212 25.27 0.07 3.74
C GLU A 212 26.28 1.21 3.66
N GLN A 213 26.54 1.72 2.45
CA GLN A 213 27.48 2.82 2.22
C GLN A 213 27.10 4.08 3.03
N LYS A 214 25.83 4.49 2.96
CA LYS A 214 25.34 5.67 3.70
C LYS A 214 25.33 5.43 5.20
N GLY A 215 25.00 4.22 5.64
CA GLY A 215 25.09 3.84 7.04
C GLY A 215 26.51 4.04 7.61
N ARG A 216 27.54 3.57 6.90
CA ARG A 216 28.95 3.78 7.28
C ARG A 216 29.31 5.26 7.37
N VAL A 217 28.97 6.04 6.34
CA VAL A 217 29.29 7.49 6.27
C VAL A 217 28.60 8.26 7.40
N LEU A 218 27.31 7.98 7.62
CA LEU A 218 26.55 8.68 8.66
C LEU A 218 27.00 8.30 10.06
N LEU A 219 27.33 7.02 10.34
CA LEU A 219 27.85 6.58 11.64
C LEU A 219 29.24 7.17 11.91
N ALA A 220 30.10 7.24 10.91
CA ALA A 220 31.41 7.90 11.06
C ALA A 220 31.28 9.39 11.38
N ARG A 221 30.30 10.08 10.79
CA ARG A 221 30.04 11.49 11.03
C ARG A 221 29.32 11.77 12.34
N TYR A 222 28.47 10.85 12.78
CA TYR A 222 27.63 10.96 13.99
C TYR A 222 27.80 9.71 14.85
N PRO A 223 28.96 9.54 15.50
CA PRO A 223 29.26 8.32 16.27
C PRO A 223 28.37 8.13 17.49
N ASP A 224 27.67 9.16 17.91
CA ASP A 224 26.73 9.17 19.02
C ASP A 224 25.27 8.97 18.60
N ALA A 225 24.99 8.73 17.31
CA ALA A 225 23.68 8.35 16.84
C ALA A 225 23.25 7.00 17.44
N ASN A 226 22.01 6.91 17.92
CA ASN A 226 21.45 5.70 18.50
C ASN A 226 20.20 5.19 17.78
N ILE A 227 19.74 5.90 16.75
CA ILE A 227 18.68 5.48 15.85
C ILE A 227 19.13 5.69 14.40
N ILE A 228 18.96 4.65 13.57
CA ILE A 228 18.96 4.76 12.12
C ILE A 228 17.57 4.47 11.61
N TRP A 229 16.97 5.44 10.93
CA TRP A 229 15.75 5.25 10.16
C TRP A 229 16.08 5.12 8.68
N ALA A 230 15.50 4.13 7.99
CA ALA A 230 15.61 3.99 6.56
C ALA A 230 14.22 3.91 5.90
N ALA A 231 14.07 4.54 4.75
CA ALA A 231 12.80 4.64 4.05
C ALA A 231 12.31 3.30 3.48
N ASN A 232 13.18 2.28 3.38
CA ASN A 232 12.77 0.90 3.11
C ASN A 232 13.62 -0.12 3.89
N ASP A 233 13.21 -1.39 3.87
CA ASP A 233 13.91 -2.46 4.58
C ASP A 233 15.25 -2.82 3.93
N SER A 234 15.39 -2.73 2.61
CA SER A 234 16.66 -3.03 1.94
C SER A 234 17.77 -2.11 2.41
N MET A 235 17.50 -0.79 2.43
CA MET A 235 18.45 0.19 2.99
C MET A 235 18.66 0.01 4.50
N ALA A 236 17.60 -0.35 5.26
CA ALA A 236 17.72 -0.63 6.68
C ALA A 236 18.66 -1.81 6.96
N LEU A 237 18.54 -2.90 6.22
CA LEU A 237 19.41 -4.07 6.33
C LEU A 237 20.86 -3.74 5.93
N GLY A 238 21.05 -2.91 4.89
CA GLY A 238 22.37 -2.39 4.54
C GLY A 238 22.98 -1.55 5.67
N ALA A 239 22.23 -0.60 6.22
CA ALA A 239 22.68 0.21 7.36
C ALA A 239 22.95 -0.65 8.60
N LEU A 240 22.14 -1.69 8.84
CA LEU A 240 22.38 -2.64 9.95
C LEU A 240 23.73 -3.35 9.82
N ARG A 241 24.18 -3.66 8.60
CA ARG A 241 25.51 -4.20 8.39
C ARG A 241 26.59 -3.24 8.83
N ALA A 242 26.48 -1.95 8.47
CA ALA A 242 27.40 -0.93 8.93
C ALA A 242 27.41 -0.79 10.47
N VAL A 243 26.24 -0.90 11.12
CA VAL A 243 26.12 -0.89 12.58
C VAL A 243 26.90 -2.05 13.21
N ARG A 244 26.79 -3.27 12.68
CA ARG A 244 27.48 -4.46 13.20
C ARG A 244 29.01 -4.35 13.15
N GLU A 245 29.53 -3.55 12.23
CA GLU A 245 30.96 -3.36 12.06
C GLU A 245 31.53 -2.19 12.89
N HIS A 246 30.72 -1.18 13.19
CA HIS A 246 31.21 0.11 13.69
C HIS A 246 30.54 0.59 14.98
N ALA A 247 29.41 0.05 15.38
CA ALA A 247 28.62 0.58 16.50
C ALA A 247 27.86 -0.51 17.25
N SER A 248 27.65 -0.32 18.55
CA SER A 248 26.77 -1.15 19.37
C SER A 248 25.58 -0.33 19.89
N GLY A 249 24.44 -0.96 20.06
CA GLY A 249 23.26 -0.35 20.68
C GLY A 249 22.40 0.55 19.76
N VAL A 250 22.78 0.76 18.49
CA VAL A 250 21.99 1.53 17.54
C VAL A 250 20.76 0.76 17.11
N ARG A 251 19.59 1.39 17.18
CA ARG A 251 18.31 0.81 16.72
C ARG A 251 18.07 1.15 15.25
N VAL A 252 17.99 0.13 14.40
CA VAL A 252 17.76 0.30 12.95
C VAL A 252 16.32 -0.03 12.62
N GLY A 253 15.59 0.89 12.00
CA GLY A 253 14.22 0.68 11.54
C GLY A 253 14.08 0.90 10.03
N GLY A 254 13.20 0.10 9.39
CA GLY A 254 12.91 0.17 7.95
C GLY A 254 11.42 0.22 7.66
N MET A 255 11.06 0.27 6.39
CA MET A 255 9.66 0.26 5.94
C MET A 255 9.49 -0.73 4.78
N GLY A 256 8.56 -1.70 4.93
CA GLY A 256 8.29 -2.73 3.92
C GLY A 256 7.65 -3.97 4.50
N GLY A 257 8.32 -4.63 5.45
CA GLY A 257 7.86 -5.89 6.06
C GLY A 257 8.19 -7.10 5.19
N TRP A 258 9.38 -7.11 4.56
CA TRP A 258 9.83 -8.19 3.69
C TRP A 258 10.42 -9.34 4.50
N PRO A 259 10.46 -10.58 3.94
CA PRO A 259 10.96 -11.75 4.65
C PRO A 259 12.32 -11.56 5.32
N ASP A 260 13.30 -11.00 4.61
CA ASP A 260 14.65 -10.77 5.14
C ASP A 260 14.67 -9.81 6.34
N ALA A 261 13.82 -8.77 6.29
CA ALA A 261 13.66 -7.84 7.41
C ALA A 261 12.94 -8.51 8.59
N LEU A 262 11.93 -9.34 8.33
CA LEU A 262 11.22 -10.09 9.37
C LEU A 262 12.15 -11.10 10.06
N GLU A 263 12.95 -11.82 9.29
CA GLU A 263 14.00 -12.71 9.83
C GLU A 263 14.99 -11.93 10.67
N SER A 264 15.49 -10.80 10.19
CA SER A 264 16.39 -9.91 10.92
C SER A 264 15.78 -9.43 12.24
N ILE A 265 14.49 -9.04 12.24
CA ILE A 265 13.77 -8.61 13.45
C ILE A 265 13.63 -9.77 14.44
N ALA A 266 13.28 -10.95 13.97
CA ALA A 266 13.15 -12.15 14.81
C ALA A 266 14.49 -12.51 15.48
N ALA A 267 15.59 -12.39 14.74
CA ALA A 267 16.96 -12.62 15.22
C ALA A 267 17.51 -11.48 16.10
N GLY A 268 16.78 -10.36 16.29
CA GLY A 268 17.22 -9.23 17.09
C GLY A 268 18.19 -8.28 16.37
N GLY A 269 18.26 -8.32 15.06
CA GLY A 269 19.04 -7.41 14.22
C GLY A 269 18.30 -6.08 13.97
N GLN A 270 17.46 -6.03 12.95
CA GLN A 270 16.60 -4.85 12.71
C GLN A 270 15.61 -4.67 13.87
N ALA A 271 15.46 -3.46 14.36
CA ALA A 271 14.63 -3.16 15.52
C ALA A 271 13.13 -3.25 15.24
N ALA A 272 12.71 -2.69 14.10
CA ALA A 272 11.32 -2.70 13.64
C ALA A 272 11.20 -2.37 12.15
N THR A 273 10.03 -2.65 11.58
CA THR A 273 9.64 -2.19 10.24
C THR A 273 8.19 -1.73 10.21
N ALA A 274 7.89 -0.65 9.48
CA ALA A 274 6.51 -0.34 9.12
C ALA A 274 6.11 -1.16 7.89
N ALA A 275 5.17 -2.07 8.06
CA ALA A 275 4.86 -3.14 7.12
C ALA A 275 3.43 -3.04 6.56
N GLY A 276 3.11 -3.85 5.54
CA GLY A 276 1.79 -3.94 4.93
C GLY A 276 1.65 -3.27 3.55
N HIS A 277 2.70 -2.66 3.04
CA HIS A 277 2.67 -1.93 1.76
C HIS A 277 2.15 -2.76 0.56
N ASN A 278 2.38 -4.08 0.58
CA ASN A 278 1.93 -5.03 -0.42
C ASN A 278 0.40 -5.25 -0.42
N LEU A 279 -0.29 -4.92 0.69
CA LEU A 279 -1.74 -5.10 0.80
C LEU A 279 -2.54 -4.07 0.00
N ILE A 280 -1.91 -2.98 -0.49
CA ILE A 280 -2.61 -1.98 -1.31
C ILE A 280 -3.28 -2.59 -2.55
N GLY A 281 -2.69 -3.64 -3.13
CA GLY A 281 -3.30 -4.38 -4.21
C GLY A 281 -4.61 -5.04 -3.82
N ALA A 282 -4.65 -5.67 -2.66
CA ALA A 282 -5.89 -6.27 -2.13
C ALA A 282 -6.95 -5.21 -1.81
N TRP A 283 -6.55 -4.10 -1.21
CA TRP A 283 -7.45 -2.97 -0.92
C TRP A 283 -8.04 -2.36 -2.19
N ALA A 284 -7.24 -2.24 -3.25
CA ALA A 284 -7.72 -1.83 -4.57
C ALA A 284 -8.81 -2.77 -5.09
N MET A 285 -8.67 -4.09 -4.95
CA MET A 285 -9.70 -5.04 -5.37
C MET A 285 -11.00 -4.88 -4.56
N VAL A 286 -10.91 -4.63 -3.26
CA VAL A 286 -12.09 -4.36 -2.43
C VAL A 286 -12.80 -3.08 -2.89
N LEU A 287 -12.07 -2.01 -3.14
CA LEU A 287 -12.63 -0.74 -3.63
C LEU A 287 -13.30 -0.91 -5.01
N LEU A 288 -12.65 -1.62 -5.94
CA LEU A 288 -13.18 -1.87 -7.28
C LEU A 288 -14.40 -2.80 -7.26
N HIS A 289 -14.39 -3.83 -6.41
CA HIS A 289 -15.54 -4.71 -6.22
C HIS A 289 -16.76 -3.89 -5.74
N ASP A 290 -16.60 -3.09 -4.71
CA ASP A 290 -17.70 -2.30 -4.15
C ASP A 290 -18.20 -1.27 -5.18
N TYR A 291 -17.28 -0.62 -5.91
CA TYR A 291 -17.61 0.32 -6.98
C TYR A 291 -18.39 -0.37 -8.13
N HIS A 292 -17.99 -1.58 -8.52
CA HIS A 292 -18.66 -2.37 -9.56
C HIS A 292 -20.09 -2.71 -9.17
N HIS A 293 -20.34 -2.92 -7.89
CA HIS A 293 -21.67 -3.22 -7.34
C HIS A 293 -22.46 -1.95 -6.94
N GLY A 294 -22.04 -0.77 -7.43
CA GLY A 294 -22.75 0.49 -7.26
C GLY A 294 -22.54 1.15 -5.90
N HIS A 295 -21.47 0.78 -5.19
CA HIS A 295 -21.08 1.41 -3.93
C HIS A 295 -19.80 2.22 -4.14
N ASP A 296 -19.95 3.51 -4.39
CA ASP A 296 -18.82 4.38 -4.71
C ASP A 296 -17.97 4.67 -3.46
N PHE A 297 -16.70 4.23 -3.50
CA PHE A 297 -15.77 4.46 -2.40
C PHE A 297 -15.51 5.96 -2.14
N ALA A 298 -15.77 6.83 -3.12
CA ALA A 298 -15.62 8.27 -2.94
C ALA A 298 -16.60 8.85 -1.90
N GLU A 299 -17.73 8.21 -1.67
CA GLU A 299 -18.67 8.56 -0.61
C GLU A 299 -18.09 8.33 0.81
N HIS A 300 -16.97 7.62 0.90
CA HIS A 300 -16.33 7.18 2.14
C HIS A 300 -14.93 7.76 2.35
N GLY A 301 -14.73 9.00 1.99
CA GLY A 301 -13.45 9.69 2.19
C GLY A 301 -12.91 10.41 0.97
N GLY A 302 -13.70 10.49 -0.11
CA GLY A 302 -13.33 11.11 -1.38
C GLY A 302 -12.71 10.13 -2.37
N PRO A 303 -12.50 10.55 -3.63
CA PRO A 303 -11.89 9.70 -4.65
C PRO A 303 -10.39 9.48 -4.42
N ALA A 304 -9.71 10.40 -3.73
CA ALA A 304 -8.33 10.23 -3.27
C ALA A 304 -8.33 9.58 -1.88
N GLN A 305 -8.07 8.28 -1.82
CA GLN A 305 -8.06 7.47 -0.60
C GLN A 305 -6.63 7.39 -0.03
N LYS A 306 -6.36 8.08 1.08
CA LYS A 306 -5.17 7.87 1.89
C LYS A 306 -5.52 6.89 3.00
N LEU A 307 -5.01 5.65 2.89
CA LEU A 307 -5.43 4.51 3.69
C LEU A 307 -4.47 4.26 4.86
N ASP A 308 -4.98 4.33 6.08
CA ASP A 308 -4.21 4.07 7.30
C ASP A 308 -4.25 2.59 7.68
N TYR A 309 -3.37 1.78 7.09
CA TYR A 309 -3.28 0.33 7.33
C TYR A 309 -1.86 -0.16 7.61
N LEU A 310 -0.85 0.71 7.55
CA LEU A 310 0.52 0.30 7.82
C LEU A 310 0.69 -0.05 9.29
N PHE A 311 1.29 -1.20 9.55
CA PHE A 311 1.45 -1.79 10.85
C PHE A 311 2.93 -1.89 11.22
N VAL A 312 3.29 -1.61 12.49
CA VAL A 312 4.67 -1.74 12.93
C VAL A 312 4.94 -3.16 13.40
N VAL A 313 5.88 -3.81 12.73
CA VAL A 313 6.39 -5.13 13.09
C VAL A 313 7.68 -4.97 13.89
N HIS A 314 7.74 -5.61 15.03
CA HIS A 314 8.88 -5.67 15.94
C HIS A 314 9.00 -7.09 16.53
N ARG A 315 10.04 -7.36 17.30
CA ARG A 315 10.32 -8.71 17.84
C ARG A 315 9.12 -9.36 18.55
N GLY A 316 8.27 -8.57 19.18
CA GLY A 316 7.11 -9.09 19.94
C GLY A 316 5.94 -9.56 19.08
N ASN A 317 5.89 -9.21 17.79
CA ASN A 317 4.77 -9.55 16.92
C ASN A 317 5.18 -10.11 15.55
N VAL A 318 6.47 -10.19 15.24
CA VAL A 318 6.97 -10.61 13.92
C VAL A 318 6.50 -12.00 13.53
N ALA A 319 6.52 -12.97 14.43
CA ALA A 319 6.08 -14.33 14.14
C ALA A 319 4.61 -14.40 13.72
N ARG A 320 3.76 -13.63 14.38
CA ARG A 320 2.33 -13.53 14.03
C ARG A 320 2.11 -12.86 12.68
N TYR A 321 2.87 -11.79 12.39
CA TYR A 321 2.80 -11.10 11.11
C TYR A 321 3.22 -12.02 9.96
N GLU A 322 4.34 -12.74 10.12
CA GLU A 322 4.85 -13.69 9.15
C GLU A 322 3.86 -14.81 8.88
N GLU A 323 3.31 -15.42 9.94
CA GLU A 323 2.32 -16.49 9.82
C GLU A 323 1.11 -16.07 8.98
N LEU A 324 0.56 -14.88 9.24
CA LEU A 324 -0.63 -14.39 8.57
C LEU A 324 -0.39 -14.04 7.10
N LEU A 325 0.65 -13.27 6.81
CA LEU A 325 0.80 -12.66 5.49
C LEU A 325 1.69 -13.49 4.55
N PHE A 326 2.48 -14.43 5.07
CA PHE A 326 3.36 -15.23 4.23
C PHE A 326 2.99 -16.72 4.24
N ARG A 327 2.65 -17.31 5.39
CA ARG A 327 2.33 -18.73 5.48
C ARG A 327 0.85 -19.02 5.24
N GLN A 328 -0.04 -18.21 5.79
CA GLN A 328 -1.50 -18.38 5.71
C GLN A 328 -2.19 -17.37 4.78
N ALA A 329 -1.47 -16.68 3.91
CA ALA A 329 -2.02 -15.63 3.05
C ALA A 329 -3.21 -16.11 2.20
N GLU A 330 -3.23 -17.37 1.78
CA GLU A 330 -4.32 -18.00 1.01
C GLU A 330 -5.64 -18.12 1.81
N THR A 331 -5.59 -18.05 3.14
CA THR A 331 -6.77 -18.13 4.01
C THR A 331 -7.39 -16.76 4.32
N LEU A 332 -6.79 -15.69 3.83
CA LEU A 332 -7.25 -14.33 4.10
C LEU A 332 -8.58 -14.05 3.39
N ASP A 333 -9.60 -13.65 4.14
CA ASP A 333 -10.92 -13.34 3.61
C ASP A 333 -11.08 -11.81 3.41
N PHE A 334 -10.79 -11.33 2.20
CA PHE A 334 -10.90 -9.93 1.84
C PHE A 334 -12.34 -9.42 1.72
N ARG A 335 -13.35 -10.29 1.61
CA ARG A 335 -14.77 -9.90 1.61
C ARG A 335 -15.18 -9.18 2.88
N ARG A 336 -14.46 -9.40 3.98
CA ARG A 336 -14.68 -8.72 5.26
C ARG A 336 -14.50 -7.21 5.22
N TYR A 337 -13.78 -6.72 4.25
CA TYR A 337 -13.52 -5.29 4.05
C TYR A 337 -14.49 -4.66 3.06
N SER A 338 -15.16 -5.46 2.24
CA SER A 338 -16.15 -4.98 1.29
C SER A 338 -17.41 -4.49 2.00
N LYS A 339 -17.88 -3.34 1.62
CA LYS A 339 -19.14 -2.76 2.09
C LYS A 339 -20.37 -3.39 1.43
N VAL A 340 -20.16 -4.06 0.30
CA VAL A 340 -21.20 -4.77 -0.45
C VAL A 340 -21.30 -6.22 -0.03
N ALA A 341 -20.18 -6.94 0.10
CA ALA A 341 -20.16 -8.36 0.43
C ALA A 341 -20.60 -8.65 1.87
N GLN A 342 -20.64 -7.63 2.76
CA GLN A 342 -21.15 -7.76 4.13
C GLN A 342 -22.60 -7.28 4.21
N ALA A 343 -23.53 -8.09 3.74
CA ALA A 343 -24.96 -7.82 3.88
C ALA A 343 -25.33 -7.63 5.37
N GLY A 344 -26.04 -6.53 5.71
CA GLY A 344 -26.57 -6.25 7.05
C GLY A 344 -25.65 -5.46 7.98
N ARG A 345 -24.41 -5.10 7.62
CA ARG A 345 -23.56 -4.19 8.39
C ARG A 345 -23.66 -2.75 7.89
N SER A 346 -23.36 -1.79 8.77
CA SER A 346 -23.36 -0.37 8.40
C SER A 346 -22.42 -0.13 7.21
N ARG A 347 -22.97 0.38 6.11
CA ARG A 347 -22.21 0.79 4.92
C ARG A 347 -21.63 2.20 5.07
N SER A 348 -21.90 2.88 6.18
CA SER A 348 -21.42 4.24 6.46
C SER A 348 -19.96 4.25 6.95
N GLY A 349 -19.32 5.41 6.87
CA GLY A 349 -17.95 5.62 7.33
C GLY A 349 -16.87 5.19 6.34
N ARG A 350 -15.63 5.52 6.66
CA ARG A 350 -14.44 5.17 5.86
C ARG A 350 -14.21 3.65 5.83
N TYR A 351 -13.45 3.19 4.85
CA TYR A 351 -12.94 1.82 4.85
C TYR A 351 -11.93 1.64 5.99
N ASP A 352 -12.10 0.56 6.74
CA ASP A 352 -11.17 0.16 7.80
C ASP A 352 -10.36 -1.04 7.29
N PHE A 353 -9.22 -0.75 6.68
CA PHE A 353 -8.31 -1.73 6.11
C PHE A 353 -7.22 -2.22 7.08
N THR A 354 -7.48 -2.13 8.38
CA THR A 354 -6.53 -2.57 9.40
C THR A 354 -6.22 -4.06 9.30
N ILE A 355 -4.95 -4.41 9.49
CA ILE A 355 -4.48 -5.81 9.43
C ILE A 355 -5.10 -6.63 10.57
N GLU A 356 -5.39 -6.01 11.70
CA GLU A 356 -6.01 -6.64 12.86
C GLU A 356 -7.34 -7.31 12.52
N ARG A 357 -8.09 -6.79 11.57
CA ARG A 357 -9.32 -7.43 11.08
C ARG A 357 -9.08 -8.72 10.29
N LEU A 358 -7.92 -8.88 9.66
CA LEU A 358 -7.52 -10.16 9.06
C LEU A 358 -7.27 -11.21 10.15
N VAL A 359 -6.80 -10.76 11.32
CA VAL A 359 -6.33 -11.59 12.43
C VAL A 359 -7.46 -12.07 13.34
N SER A 360 -8.56 -11.32 13.46
CA SER A 360 -9.55 -11.49 14.53
C SER A 360 -10.44 -12.76 14.46
N LYS A 361 -10.19 -13.68 13.53
CA LYS A 361 -11.03 -14.86 13.32
C LYS A 361 -10.55 -16.19 13.89
N ALA A 362 -9.41 -16.22 14.54
CA ALA A 362 -8.94 -17.45 15.16
C ALA A 362 -9.53 -17.73 16.57
N ARG A 363 -10.51 -16.93 17.03
CA ARG A 363 -11.09 -17.05 18.39
C ARG A 363 -12.60 -17.34 18.41
N GLY A 364 -13.18 -17.91 17.37
CA GLY A 364 -14.62 -18.17 17.35
C GLY A 364 -15.03 -19.21 16.33
N SER A 365 -14.66 -20.43 16.52
CA SER A 365 -15.36 -21.63 15.99
C SER A 365 -15.16 -22.76 16.98
#